data_5516277aaabdfff35a961e0ab4b09842
#
_entry.id   5516277aaabdfff35a961e0ab4b09842
#
_cell.length_a   1.000
_cell.length_b   1.000
_cell.length_c   1.000
_cell.angle_alpha   90.00
_cell.angle_beta   90.00
_cell.angle_gamma   90.00
#
_symmetry.space_group_name_H-M   'P 1'
#
loop_
_entity.id
_entity.type
_entity.pdbx_description
1 polymer ?
#
loop_
_entity_poly.entity_id
_entity_poly.type
_entity_poly.pdbx_seq_one_letter_code
_entity_poly.pdbx_strand_id
1 'polypeptide(L)'
;MKIYGLYGKSGTGKSYKSVEAVSKYGIDAVIDDGILIVDKIHVAGSSAKNERLMYAAIKKAIFFSEDHRQEVIDAIRARHIDSMLIIGTSQRMILKIIERLELPKNVQWLPIEQLQTDNELMIARERRNKGYHVIPIRPIEVEKTYSGWFR
;
A
#
# COMPACT_ATOMS: atom_id res chain seq x y z
N MET A 1 -8.22 -15.90 0.53
CA MET A 1 -7.39 -14.69 0.68
C MET A 1 -8.23 -13.55 1.23
N LYS A 2 -7.76 -12.93 2.30
CA LYS A 2 -8.39 -11.72 2.85
C LYS A 2 -7.86 -10.49 2.13
N ILE A 3 -8.74 -9.59 1.74
CA ILE A 3 -8.37 -8.35 1.08
C ILE A 3 -8.71 -7.17 1.98
N TYR A 4 -7.72 -6.32 2.20
CA TYR A 4 -7.89 -5.05 2.92
C TYR A 4 -7.65 -3.91 1.94
N GLY A 5 -8.47 -2.89 2.00
CA GLY A 5 -8.33 -1.72 1.14
C GLY A 5 -8.05 -0.46 1.94
N LEU A 6 -6.82 0.03 1.87
CA LEU A 6 -6.41 1.27 2.52
C LEU A 6 -6.58 2.42 1.52
N TYR A 7 -7.49 3.32 1.82
CA TYR A 7 -7.81 4.40 0.88
C TYR A 7 -7.81 5.77 1.56
N GLY A 8 -7.49 6.77 0.77
CA GLY A 8 -7.45 8.17 1.18
C GLY A 8 -6.87 9.00 0.06
N LYS A 9 -7.00 10.31 0.17
CA LYS A 9 -6.53 11.23 -0.87
C LYS A 9 -5.01 11.14 -1.02
N SER A 10 -4.51 11.49 -2.19
CA SER A 10 -3.07 11.59 -2.43
C SER A 10 -2.42 12.54 -1.43
N GLY A 11 -1.21 12.22 -1.01
CA GLY A 11 -0.47 13.05 -0.07
C GLY A 11 -0.86 12.91 1.39
N THR A 12 -1.69 11.93 1.73
CA THR A 12 -2.09 11.68 3.12
C THR A 12 -1.20 10.70 3.86
N GLY A 13 -0.13 10.21 3.21
CA GLY A 13 0.80 9.29 3.85
C GLY A 13 0.36 7.84 3.86
N LYS A 14 -0.40 7.40 2.86
CA LYS A 14 -0.90 6.02 2.78
C LYS A 14 0.20 4.98 2.81
N SER A 15 1.27 5.20 2.04
CA SER A 15 2.38 4.25 1.99
C SER A 15 3.07 4.12 3.34
N TYR A 16 3.16 5.21 4.08
CA TYR A 16 3.68 5.21 5.44
C TYR A 16 2.75 4.44 6.39
N LYS A 17 1.46 4.74 6.34
CA LYS A 17 0.47 4.12 7.23
C LYS A 17 0.24 2.64 6.93
N SER A 18 0.58 2.19 5.73
CA SER A 18 0.44 0.79 5.36
C SER A 18 1.30 -0.13 6.22
N VAL A 19 2.43 0.37 6.70
CA VAL A 19 3.31 -0.39 7.60
C VAL A 19 2.57 -0.80 8.86
N GLU A 20 1.80 0.12 9.43
CA GLU A 20 1.01 -0.16 10.62
C GLU A 20 -0.11 -1.15 10.34
N ALA A 21 -0.78 -0.99 9.21
CA ALA A 21 -1.86 -1.89 8.82
C ALA A 21 -1.33 -3.32 8.63
N VAL A 22 -0.20 -3.47 7.97
CA VAL A 22 0.43 -4.77 7.77
C VAL A 22 0.76 -5.43 9.10
N SER A 23 1.33 -4.68 10.03
CA SER A 23 1.66 -5.19 11.36
C SER A 23 0.41 -5.53 12.16
N LYS A 24 -0.56 -4.64 12.19
CA LYS A 24 -1.77 -4.78 12.99
C LYS A 24 -2.62 -5.99 12.58
N TYR A 25 -2.75 -6.22 11.29
CA TYR A 25 -3.63 -7.27 10.75
C TYR A 25 -2.89 -8.51 10.27
N GLY A 26 -1.56 -8.54 10.40
CA GLY A 26 -0.78 -9.69 9.96
C GLY A 26 -0.86 -9.94 8.46
N ILE A 27 -0.74 -8.87 7.66
CA ILE A 27 -0.91 -8.94 6.22
C ILE A 27 0.36 -9.44 5.53
N ASP A 28 0.21 -10.37 4.58
CA ASP A 28 1.34 -11.00 3.89
C ASP A 28 1.88 -10.17 2.74
N ALA A 29 1.00 -9.49 2.01
CA ALA A 29 1.36 -8.83 0.76
C ALA A 29 0.70 -7.46 0.64
N VAL A 30 1.31 -6.59 -0.15
CA VAL A 30 0.81 -5.24 -0.39
C VAL A 30 0.86 -4.95 -1.89
N ILE A 31 -0.21 -4.38 -2.40
CA ILE A 31 -0.26 -3.77 -3.73
C ILE A 31 -0.24 -2.27 -3.53
N ASP A 32 0.80 -1.62 -4.00
CA ASP A 32 0.93 -0.18 -3.92
C ASP A 32 1.53 0.37 -5.21
N ASP A 33 0.79 1.23 -5.86
CA ASP A 33 1.28 2.03 -6.98
C ASP A 33 1.90 1.17 -8.11
N GLY A 34 1.26 0.06 -8.44
CA GLY A 34 1.69 -0.83 -9.52
C GLY A 34 2.65 -1.93 -9.10
N ILE A 35 3.00 -2.01 -7.83
CA ILE A 35 3.99 -2.94 -7.31
C ILE A 35 3.35 -3.96 -6.37
N LEU A 36 3.79 -5.21 -6.49
CA LEU A 36 3.48 -6.25 -5.50
C LEU A 36 4.67 -6.39 -4.56
N ILE A 37 4.40 -6.27 -3.27
CA ILE A 37 5.37 -6.39 -2.20
C ILE A 37 4.97 -7.57 -1.32
N VAL A 38 5.90 -8.50 -1.08
CA VAL A 38 5.67 -9.65 -0.20
C VAL A 38 6.84 -9.75 0.76
N ASP A 39 6.56 -9.86 2.06
CA ASP A 39 7.57 -9.91 3.11
C ASP A 39 8.58 -8.77 2.99
N LYS A 40 8.08 -7.57 2.76
CA LYS A 40 8.89 -6.34 2.65
C LYS A 40 9.81 -6.31 1.43
N ILE A 41 9.54 -7.11 0.43
CA ILE A 41 10.35 -7.17 -0.79
C ILE A 41 9.47 -6.91 -2.01
N HIS A 42 9.96 -6.07 -2.91
CA HIS A 42 9.34 -5.85 -4.21
C HIS A 42 9.55 -7.12 -5.06
N VAL A 43 8.49 -7.84 -5.36
CA VAL A 43 8.58 -9.10 -6.08
C VAL A 43 8.08 -9.03 -7.53
N ALA A 44 7.22 -8.08 -7.85
CA ALA A 44 6.71 -7.94 -9.21
C ALA A 44 6.14 -6.54 -9.44
N GLY A 45 5.99 -6.18 -10.70
CA GLY A 45 5.41 -4.90 -11.10
C GLY A 45 6.43 -3.78 -11.16
N SER A 46 5.95 -2.60 -11.55
CA SER A 46 6.78 -1.40 -11.62
C SER A 46 5.97 -0.20 -11.13
N SER A 47 6.68 0.74 -10.52
CA SER A 47 6.03 1.87 -9.85
C SER A 47 5.46 2.90 -10.80
N ALA A 48 4.22 3.30 -10.55
CA ALA A 48 3.59 4.42 -11.23
C ALA A 48 4.30 5.74 -10.89
N LYS A 49 5.01 5.80 -9.78
CA LYS A 49 5.75 7.01 -9.38
C LYS A 49 6.87 7.38 -10.33
N ASN A 50 7.31 6.45 -11.17
CA ASN A 50 8.32 6.72 -12.17
C ASN A 50 7.76 7.35 -13.44
N GLU A 51 6.44 7.44 -13.57
CA GLU A 51 5.80 8.02 -14.73
C GLU A 51 5.77 9.54 -14.61
N ARG A 52 6.12 10.24 -15.69
CA ARG A 52 6.14 11.70 -15.72
C ARG A 52 4.75 12.31 -15.84
N LEU A 53 3.87 11.63 -16.58
CA LEU A 53 2.53 12.12 -16.82
C LEU A 53 1.57 11.47 -15.82
N MET A 54 0.71 12.29 -15.23
CA MET A 54 -0.30 11.79 -14.29
C MET A 54 -1.18 10.72 -14.92
N TYR A 55 -1.54 10.89 -16.17
CA TYR A 55 -2.36 9.94 -16.90
C TYR A 55 -1.69 8.55 -16.98
N ALA A 56 -0.39 8.52 -17.32
CA ALA A 56 0.36 7.28 -17.39
C ALA A 56 0.53 6.65 -16.00
N ALA A 57 0.72 7.48 -14.99
CA ALA A 57 0.83 7.02 -13.61
C ALA A 57 -0.46 6.35 -13.13
N ILE A 58 -1.60 6.94 -13.43
CA ILE A 58 -2.90 6.36 -13.06
C ILE A 58 -3.12 5.02 -13.73
N LYS A 59 -2.83 4.93 -15.02
CA LYS A 59 -2.96 3.67 -15.77
C LYS A 59 -2.07 2.58 -15.19
N LYS A 60 -0.84 2.90 -14.86
CA LYS A 60 0.08 1.94 -14.28
C LYS A 60 -0.38 1.47 -12.91
N ALA A 61 -0.87 2.39 -12.08
CA ALA A 61 -1.34 2.06 -10.75
C ALA A 61 -2.56 1.12 -10.74
N ILE A 62 -3.36 1.13 -11.80
CA ILE A 62 -4.52 0.23 -11.93
C ILE A 62 -4.26 -0.96 -12.84
N PHE A 63 -3.01 -1.21 -13.19
CA PHE A 63 -2.61 -2.37 -14.01
C PHE A 63 -3.29 -2.40 -15.37
N PHE A 64 -3.31 -1.26 -16.04
CA PHE A 64 -3.93 -1.13 -17.36
C PHE A 64 -3.21 -1.95 -18.44
N SER A 65 -1.87 -1.98 -18.41
CA SER A 65 -1.06 -2.77 -19.34
C SER A 65 -1.24 -4.26 -19.09
N GLU A 66 -1.51 -5.03 -20.11
CA GLU A 66 -1.68 -6.47 -19.98
C GLU A 66 -0.40 -7.18 -19.51
N ASP A 67 0.76 -6.76 -19.98
CA ASP A 67 2.02 -7.35 -19.56
C ASP A 67 2.29 -7.11 -18.08
N HIS A 68 2.08 -5.88 -17.63
CA HIS A 68 2.23 -5.50 -16.21
C HIS A 68 1.22 -6.26 -15.35
N ARG A 69 -0.02 -6.30 -15.79
CA ARG A 69 -1.10 -7.01 -15.10
C ARG A 69 -0.77 -8.50 -14.95
N GLN A 70 -0.38 -9.14 -16.04
CA GLN A 70 -0.10 -10.57 -16.06
C GLN A 70 1.12 -10.92 -15.20
N GLU A 71 2.14 -10.07 -15.24
CA GLU A 71 3.34 -10.25 -14.40
C GLU A 71 2.95 -10.34 -12.93
N VAL A 72 2.11 -9.42 -12.46
CA VAL A 72 1.69 -9.37 -11.06
C VAL A 72 0.73 -10.51 -10.72
N ILE A 73 -0.20 -10.85 -11.61
CA ILE A 73 -1.09 -12.00 -11.40
C ILE A 73 -0.28 -13.29 -11.25
N ASP A 74 0.69 -13.51 -12.11
CA ASP A 74 1.52 -14.71 -12.06
C ASP A 74 2.33 -14.76 -10.76
N ALA A 75 2.86 -13.63 -10.34
CA ALA A 75 3.61 -13.55 -9.09
C ALA A 75 2.74 -13.85 -7.86
N ILE A 76 1.48 -13.40 -7.88
CA ILE A 76 0.52 -13.68 -6.79
C ILE A 76 0.22 -15.18 -6.77
N ARG A 77 -0.06 -15.77 -7.94
CA ARG A 77 -0.43 -17.18 -8.03
C ARG A 77 0.72 -18.12 -7.68
N ALA A 78 1.96 -17.68 -7.89
CA ALA A 78 3.13 -18.49 -7.59
C ALA A 78 3.44 -18.53 -6.08
N ARG A 79 2.74 -17.76 -5.27
CA ARG A 79 3.00 -17.63 -3.84
C ARG A 79 1.77 -17.98 -3.03
N HIS A 80 2.00 -18.45 -1.81
CA HIS A 80 0.93 -18.65 -0.84
C HIS A 80 0.68 -17.35 -0.09
N ILE A 81 -0.34 -16.60 -0.50
CA ILE A 81 -0.70 -15.32 0.10
C ILE A 81 -2.08 -15.45 0.73
N ASP A 82 -2.16 -15.34 2.04
CA ASP A 82 -3.42 -15.46 2.77
C ASP A 82 -4.12 -14.12 2.95
N SER A 83 -3.38 -13.03 2.93
CA SER A 83 -3.91 -11.68 3.13
C SER A 83 -3.16 -10.67 2.30
N MET A 84 -3.87 -9.67 1.80
CA MET A 84 -3.31 -8.64 0.94
C MET A 84 -3.90 -7.29 1.27
N LEU A 85 -3.05 -6.28 1.34
CA LEU A 85 -3.43 -4.88 1.47
C LEU A 85 -3.33 -4.22 0.11
N ILE A 86 -4.38 -3.55 -0.32
CA ILE A 86 -4.36 -2.78 -1.56
C ILE A 86 -4.51 -1.31 -1.19
N ILE A 87 -3.59 -0.49 -1.66
CA ILE A 87 -3.54 0.93 -1.37
C ILE A 87 -4.04 1.71 -2.57
N GLY A 88 -4.93 2.66 -2.34
CA GLY A 88 -5.46 3.50 -3.41
C GLY A 88 -6.00 4.82 -2.90
N THR A 89 -6.28 5.73 -3.82
CA THR A 89 -6.80 7.05 -3.47
C THR A 89 -8.29 7.04 -3.14
N SER A 90 -8.99 5.97 -3.56
CA SER A 90 -10.42 5.81 -3.32
C SER A 90 -10.80 4.34 -3.32
N GLN A 91 -11.96 4.04 -2.78
CA GLN A 91 -12.52 2.68 -2.86
C GLN A 91 -12.69 2.24 -4.31
N ARG A 92 -13.14 3.15 -5.17
CA ARG A 92 -13.34 2.87 -6.58
C ARG A 92 -12.06 2.41 -7.27
N MET A 93 -10.95 3.08 -6.99
CA MET A 93 -9.64 2.70 -7.52
C MET A 93 -9.25 1.30 -7.06
N ILE A 94 -9.42 1.01 -5.78
CA ILE A 94 -9.08 -0.29 -5.22
C ILE A 94 -9.93 -1.40 -5.84
N LEU A 95 -11.22 -1.16 -6.04
CA LEU A 95 -12.09 -2.14 -6.71
C LEU A 95 -11.63 -2.39 -8.15
N LYS A 96 -11.15 -1.38 -8.83
CA LYS A 96 -10.60 -1.53 -10.18
C LYS A 96 -9.34 -2.41 -10.17
N ILE A 97 -8.46 -2.19 -9.20
CA ILE A 97 -7.25 -3.02 -9.04
C ILE A 97 -7.64 -4.48 -8.77
N ILE A 98 -8.60 -4.70 -7.90
CA ILE A 98 -9.10 -6.04 -7.59
C ILE A 98 -9.62 -6.75 -8.85
N GLU A 99 -10.39 -6.05 -9.63
CA GLU A 99 -10.92 -6.58 -10.89
C GLU A 99 -9.80 -6.92 -11.87
N ARG A 100 -8.85 -6.01 -12.04
CA ARG A 100 -7.73 -6.20 -12.97
C ARG A 100 -6.84 -7.38 -12.56
N LEU A 101 -6.60 -7.55 -11.28
CA LEU A 101 -5.74 -8.62 -10.75
C LEU A 101 -6.50 -9.91 -10.43
N GLU A 102 -7.78 -9.97 -10.71
CA GLU A 102 -8.62 -11.15 -10.49
C GLU A 102 -8.60 -11.62 -9.04
N LEU A 103 -8.66 -10.66 -8.11
CA LEU A 103 -8.64 -10.93 -6.69
C LEU A 103 -10.06 -11.06 -6.12
N PRO A 104 -10.21 -11.64 -4.91
CA PRO A 104 -11.52 -11.69 -4.26
C PRO A 104 -12.09 -10.31 -3.99
N LYS A 105 -13.40 -10.14 -4.19
CA LYS A 105 -14.06 -8.85 -4.05
C LYS A 105 -14.51 -8.53 -2.63
N ASN A 106 -14.20 -9.39 -1.71
CA ASN A 106 -14.57 -9.28 -0.32
C ASN A 106 -13.55 -8.41 0.43
N VAL A 107 -13.76 -7.12 0.44
CA VAL A 107 -12.79 -6.14 0.94
C VAL A 107 -13.16 -5.63 2.33
N GLN A 108 -12.20 -5.65 3.24
CA GLN A 108 -12.31 -4.92 4.50
C GLN A 108 -11.69 -3.54 4.29
N TRP A 109 -12.50 -2.52 4.41
CA TRP A 109 -12.08 -1.15 4.13
C TRP A 109 -11.38 -0.51 5.32
N LEU A 110 -10.25 0.15 5.04
CA LEU A 110 -9.48 0.88 6.02
C LEU A 110 -9.32 2.32 5.53
N PRO A 111 -10.17 3.26 5.98
CA PRO A 111 -9.95 4.66 5.65
C PRO A 111 -8.68 5.16 6.33
N ILE A 112 -7.88 5.91 5.60
CA ILE A 112 -6.59 6.41 6.11
C ILE A 112 -6.75 7.19 7.42
N GLU A 113 -7.84 7.92 7.56
CA GLU A 113 -8.11 8.73 8.75
C GLU A 113 -8.15 7.89 10.01
N GLN A 114 -8.68 6.69 9.92
CA GLN A 114 -8.81 5.79 11.07
C GLN A 114 -7.45 5.33 11.59
N LEU A 115 -6.54 4.97 10.69
CA LEU A 115 -5.18 4.61 11.06
C LEU A 115 -4.37 5.82 11.51
N GLN A 116 -4.57 6.93 10.84
CA GLN A 116 -3.88 8.17 11.12
C GLN A 116 -4.18 8.69 12.53
N THR A 117 -5.44 8.62 12.95
CA THR A 117 -5.86 9.10 14.26
C THR A 117 -5.15 8.36 15.38
N ASP A 118 -5.12 7.05 15.33
CA ASP A 118 -4.47 6.24 16.36
C ASP A 118 -2.98 6.54 16.43
N ASN A 119 -2.34 6.61 15.29
CA ASN A 119 -0.91 6.86 15.20
C ASN A 119 -0.54 8.25 15.67
N GLU A 120 -1.30 9.25 15.26
CA GLU A 120 -1.05 10.64 15.67
C GLU A 120 -1.24 10.85 17.16
N LEU A 121 -2.22 10.18 17.74
CA LEU A 121 -2.41 10.22 19.18
C LEU A 121 -1.22 9.64 19.94
N MET A 122 -0.67 8.54 19.46
CA MET A 122 0.52 7.94 20.05
C MET A 122 1.72 8.86 19.98
N ILE A 123 1.96 9.45 18.82
CA ILE A 123 3.06 10.38 18.62
C ILE A 123 2.90 11.62 19.50
N ALA A 124 1.70 12.15 19.58
CA ALA A 124 1.41 13.31 20.42
C ALA A 124 1.68 13.03 21.90
N ARG A 125 1.34 11.85 22.38
CA ARG A 125 1.63 11.44 23.76
C ARG A 125 3.11 11.36 24.02
N GLU A 126 3.86 10.74 23.13
CA GLU A 126 5.30 10.61 23.27
C GLU A 126 5.99 11.98 23.25
N ARG A 127 5.55 12.88 22.40
CA ARG A 127 6.06 14.23 22.37
C ARG A 127 5.87 14.96 23.68
N ARG A 128 4.67 14.87 24.24
CA ARG A 128 4.35 15.52 25.51
C ARG A 128 5.20 14.95 26.65
N ASN A 129 5.37 13.65 26.65
CA ASN A 129 6.11 12.98 27.72
C ASN A 129 7.61 13.26 27.67
N LYS A 130 8.16 13.38 26.48
CA LYS A 130 9.60 13.55 26.28
C LYS A 130 10.04 14.99 26.05
N GLY A 131 9.09 15.90 25.77
CA GLY A 131 9.40 17.30 25.58
C GLY A 131 10.19 17.66 24.32
N TYR A 132 10.24 16.77 23.33
CA TYR A 132 10.94 17.01 22.08
C TYR A 132 10.21 16.36 20.91
N HIS A 133 10.66 16.68 19.70
CA HIS A 133 10.09 16.12 18.49
C HIS A 133 10.36 14.63 18.40
N VAL A 134 9.29 13.89 18.33
CA VAL A 134 9.38 12.47 18.01
C VAL A 134 9.19 12.35 16.51
N ILE A 135 10.19 11.88 15.84
CA ILE A 135 10.07 11.57 14.43
C ILE A 135 9.26 10.28 14.31
N PRO A 136 8.16 10.29 13.57
CA PRO A 136 7.39 9.08 13.39
C PRO A 136 8.25 7.99 12.80
N ILE A 137 7.82 6.79 13.02
CA ILE A 137 8.50 5.61 12.54
C ILE A 137 9.06 5.78 11.15
N ARG A 138 10.23 5.34 11.00
CA ARG A 138 11.05 5.58 9.91
C ARG A 138 10.67 4.89 8.64
N PRO A 139 10.01 5.58 7.75
CA PRO A 139 9.82 5.03 6.40
C PRO A 139 11.14 4.81 5.69
N ILE A 140 12.17 5.54 6.07
CA ILE A 140 13.49 5.45 5.43
C ILE A 140 14.08 4.03 5.47
N GLU A 141 13.98 3.36 6.59
CA GLU A 141 14.49 1.99 6.70
C GLU A 141 13.71 1.03 5.82
N VAL A 142 12.46 1.29 5.65
CA VAL A 142 11.60 0.50 4.80
C VAL A 142 11.80 0.88 3.35
N GLU A 143 12.05 2.13 3.03
CA GLU A 143 12.38 2.59 1.68
C GLU A 143 13.57 1.87 1.08
N LYS A 144 14.56 1.55 1.89
CA LYS A 144 15.71 0.78 1.43
C LYS A 144 15.31 -0.60 0.94
N THR A 145 14.23 -1.13 1.46
CA THR A 145 13.73 -2.45 1.10
C THR A 145 12.74 -2.37 -0.05
N TYR A 146 11.89 -1.33 -0.06
CA TYR A 146 10.90 -1.17 -1.11
C TYR A 146 10.95 0.21 -1.70
N SER A 147 11.79 0.40 -2.68
CA SER A 147 12.02 1.70 -3.26
C SER A 147 10.76 2.38 -3.81
N GLY A 148 9.75 1.62 -4.17
CA GLY A 148 8.50 2.16 -4.69
C GLY A 148 7.44 2.44 -3.64
N TRP A 149 7.49 1.76 -2.52
CA TRP A 149 6.41 1.80 -1.52
C TRP A 149 6.42 3.06 -0.67
N PHE A 150 7.59 3.58 -0.37
CA PHE A 150 7.76 4.67 0.58
C PHE A 150 8.24 5.98 -0.01
N ARG A 151 8.05 6.18 -1.26
CA ARG A 151 8.42 7.44 -1.90
C ARG A 151 7.33 8.47 -1.86
#